data_93523e8290e7d818fdc682c9996c2cb5
#
_entry.id   93523e8290e7d818fdc682c9996c2cb5
#
_cell.length_a   1.000
_cell.length_b   1.000
_cell.length_c   1.000
_cell.angle_alpha   90.00
_cell.angle_beta   90.00
_cell.angle_gamma   90.00
#
_symmetry.space_group_name_H-M   'P 1'
#
loop_
_entity.id
_entity.type
_entity.pdbx_description
1 polymer ?
#
loop_
_entity_poly.entity_id
_entity_poly.type
_entity_poly.pdbx_seq_one_letter_code
_entity_poly.pdbx_strand_id
1 'polypeptide(L)'
;MFAVKINSLSHSINNQQILNDINLDLEKDKIACILGPSGCGKTTLLKLIAGLEKVTTGNILLNNEIVSSNTFHLKTEKRKIGFLFQDYALFPHLTVRENLNFATNSNKKIKHNINEVIKIVKLSSSLNRYPHELSGGEQQRVALARSIIAQPDLLLLDEPFSSLDLSLKEEVRDDTLHLLQHSNISVLIVTHDPFEAMFISNKIY
;
A
#
# COMPACT_ATOMS: atom_id res chain seq x y z
N MET A 1 -15.60 2.74 13.44
CA MET A 1 -15.14 1.38 13.08
C MET A 1 -13.73 1.51 12.54
N PHE A 2 -12.79 0.65 12.96
CA PHE A 2 -11.39 0.72 12.51
C PHE A 2 -11.16 -0.25 11.36
N ALA A 3 -10.45 0.22 10.32
CA ALA A 3 -9.94 -0.62 9.25
C ALA A 3 -8.75 -1.46 9.74
N VAL A 4 -7.85 -0.81 10.51
CA VAL A 4 -6.71 -1.47 11.16
C VAL A 4 -6.67 -1.07 12.61
N LYS A 5 -6.45 -2.03 13.50
CA LYS A 5 -6.09 -1.78 14.89
C LYS A 5 -4.94 -2.70 15.30
N ILE A 6 -3.93 -2.12 15.91
CA ILE A 6 -2.74 -2.82 16.39
C ILE A 6 -2.64 -2.58 17.89
N ASN A 7 -2.49 -3.64 18.67
CA ASN A 7 -2.37 -3.55 20.12
C ASN A 7 -1.08 -4.23 20.57
N SER A 8 -0.22 -3.47 21.22
CA SER A 8 1.03 -3.90 21.88
C SER A 8 1.88 -4.82 20.99
N LEU A 9 2.02 -4.44 19.72
CA LEU A 9 2.75 -5.24 18.73
C LEU A 9 4.24 -5.10 18.94
N SER A 10 4.92 -6.22 19.20
CA SER A 10 6.37 -6.29 19.17
C SER A 10 6.83 -7.37 18.19
N HIS A 11 7.93 -7.11 17.49
CA HIS A 11 8.48 -8.03 16.50
C HIS A 11 9.99 -7.99 16.48
N SER A 12 10.62 -9.16 16.35
CA SER A 12 12.07 -9.33 16.28
C SER A 12 12.45 -10.17 15.07
N ILE A 13 13.54 -9.78 14.41
CA ILE A 13 14.16 -10.51 13.30
C ILE A 13 15.57 -10.87 13.73
N ASN A 14 15.95 -12.14 13.66
CA ASN A 14 17.27 -12.65 14.05
C ASN A 14 17.70 -12.17 15.46
N ASN A 15 16.81 -12.24 16.42
CA ASN A 15 17.00 -11.78 17.82
C ASN A 15 17.19 -10.25 17.97
N GLN A 16 17.09 -9.47 16.90
CA GLN A 16 17.09 -8.02 16.99
C GLN A 16 15.65 -7.51 17.02
N GLN A 17 15.28 -6.74 18.05
CA GLN A 17 13.99 -6.13 18.16
C GLN A 17 13.86 -5.00 17.14
N ILE A 18 12.89 -5.12 16.23
CA ILE A 18 12.58 -4.14 15.17
C ILE A 18 11.40 -3.26 15.57
N LEU A 19 10.37 -3.86 16.16
CA LEU A 19 9.20 -3.13 16.65
C LEU A 19 9.02 -3.42 18.13
N ASN A 20 8.68 -2.38 18.90
CA ASN A 20 8.51 -2.47 20.34
C ASN A 20 7.21 -1.78 20.78
N ASP A 21 6.27 -2.54 21.31
CA ASP A 21 4.99 -2.08 21.84
C ASP A 21 4.23 -1.08 20.95
N ILE A 22 4.13 -1.39 19.65
CA ILE A 22 3.45 -0.52 18.69
C ILE A 22 1.94 -0.60 18.90
N ASN A 23 1.33 0.56 19.05
CA ASN A 23 -0.11 0.75 19.11
C ASN A 23 -0.54 1.71 18.01
N LEU A 24 -1.50 1.30 17.16
CA LEU A 24 -1.97 2.07 16.01
C LEU A 24 -3.44 1.78 15.74
N ASP A 25 -4.19 2.80 15.35
CA ASP A 25 -5.57 2.69 14.92
C ASP A 25 -5.83 3.51 13.66
N LEU A 26 -6.29 2.88 12.60
CA LEU A 26 -6.74 3.52 11.37
C LEU A 26 -8.25 3.38 11.26
N GLU A 27 -8.95 4.50 11.25
CA GLU A 27 -10.39 4.51 11.01
C GLU A 27 -10.71 4.09 9.57
N LYS A 28 -11.92 3.53 9.38
CA LYS A 28 -12.37 3.12 8.06
C LYS A 28 -12.49 4.32 7.12
N ASP A 29 -12.14 4.11 5.85
CA ASP A 29 -12.20 5.10 4.76
C ASP A 29 -11.36 6.37 5.05
N LYS A 30 -10.30 6.22 5.86
CA LYS A 30 -9.34 7.29 6.18
C LYS A 30 -7.94 6.92 5.69
N ILE A 31 -7.11 7.96 5.56
CA ILE A 31 -5.69 7.84 5.22
C ILE A 31 -4.88 8.14 6.48
N ALA A 32 -4.03 7.22 6.90
CA ALA A 32 -3.03 7.46 7.93
C ALA A 32 -1.62 7.32 7.36
N CYS A 33 -0.68 8.05 7.97
CA CYS A 33 0.72 8.00 7.60
C CYS A 33 1.59 7.59 8.80
N ILE A 34 2.56 6.72 8.55
CA ILE A 34 3.64 6.42 9.48
C ILE A 34 4.88 7.15 8.98
N LEU A 35 5.33 8.12 9.77
CA LEU A 35 6.50 8.93 9.49
C LEU A 35 7.70 8.44 10.30
N GLY A 36 8.85 8.30 9.66
CA GLY A 36 10.07 7.94 10.39
C GLY A 36 11.27 7.73 9.47
N PRO A 37 12.49 7.71 10.03
CA PRO A 37 13.71 7.52 9.26
C PRO A 37 13.75 6.15 8.57
N SER A 38 14.61 6.02 7.56
CA SER A 38 14.84 4.74 6.88
C SER A 38 15.40 3.72 7.89
N GLY A 39 14.92 2.47 7.80
CA GLY A 39 15.36 1.37 8.66
C GLY A 39 14.68 1.30 10.05
N CYS A 40 13.75 2.20 10.40
CA CYS A 40 13.06 2.14 11.71
C CYS A 40 11.93 1.08 11.80
N GLY A 41 11.74 0.22 10.79
CA GLY A 41 10.77 -0.88 10.86
C GLY A 41 9.44 -0.62 10.16
N LYS A 42 9.24 0.50 9.43
CA LYS A 42 7.97 0.84 8.76
C LYS A 42 7.53 -0.25 7.77
N THR A 43 8.41 -0.67 6.87
CA THR A 43 8.14 -1.76 5.91
C THR A 43 7.82 -3.08 6.62
N THR A 44 8.52 -3.39 7.73
CA THR A 44 8.24 -4.57 8.55
C THR A 44 6.81 -4.51 9.12
N LEU A 45 6.40 -3.35 9.63
CA LEU A 45 5.04 -3.17 10.12
C LEU A 45 3.99 -3.40 9.02
N LEU A 46 4.21 -2.84 7.82
CA LEU A 46 3.31 -3.09 6.68
C LEU A 46 3.25 -4.59 6.32
N LYS A 47 4.39 -5.29 6.31
CA LYS A 47 4.44 -6.74 6.02
C LYS A 47 3.67 -7.57 7.06
N LEU A 48 3.76 -7.20 8.34
CA LEU A 48 3.00 -7.85 9.42
C LEU A 48 1.49 -7.64 9.24
N ILE A 49 1.05 -6.41 8.89
CA ILE A 49 -0.35 -6.09 8.61
C ILE A 49 -0.83 -6.89 7.38
N ALA A 50 -0.02 -6.97 6.32
CA ALA A 50 -0.34 -7.74 5.12
C ALA A 50 -0.37 -9.26 5.35
N GLY A 51 0.24 -9.75 6.44
CA GLY A 51 0.35 -11.19 6.72
C GLY A 51 1.46 -11.88 5.95
N LEU A 52 2.44 -11.12 5.47
CA LEU A 52 3.65 -11.64 4.84
C LEU A 52 4.66 -12.13 5.89
N GLU A 53 4.55 -11.62 7.11
CA GLU A 53 5.34 -12.01 8.28
C GLU A 53 4.41 -12.34 9.45
N LYS A 54 4.88 -13.18 10.37
CA LYS A 54 4.13 -13.58 11.57
C LYS A 54 4.44 -12.66 12.74
N VAL A 55 3.41 -12.29 13.48
CA VAL A 55 3.53 -11.49 14.72
C VAL A 55 4.23 -12.30 15.80
N THR A 56 5.18 -11.70 16.52
CA THR A 56 5.83 -12.32 17.68
C THR A 56 4.97 -12.14 18.93
N THR A 57 4.58 -10.90 19.25
CA THR A 57 3.69 -10.60 20.38
C THR A 57 2.71 -9.49 20.00
N GLY A 58 1.60 -9.37 20.72
CA GLY A 58 0.52 -8.44 20.41
C GLY A 58 -0.47 -9.00 19.39
N ASN A 59 -1.30 -8.14 18.82
CA ASN A 59 -2.28 -8.55 17.82
C ASN A 59 -2.55 -7.46 16.78
N ILE A 60 -3.00 -7.90 15.60
CA ILE A 60 -3.45 -7.05 14.50
C ILE A 60 -4.89 -7.43 14.19
N LEU A 61 -5.76 -6.42 14.13
CA LEU A 61 -7.15 -6.57 13.71
C LEU A 61 -7.36 -5.82 12.39
N LEU A 62 -8.11 -6.42 11.48
CA LEU A 62 -8.65 -5.78 10.29
C LEU A 62 -10.18 -5.81 10.38
N ASN A 63 -10.84 -4.68 10.16
CA ASN A 63 -12.30 -4.55 10.28
C ASN A 63 -12.84 -5.10 11.61
N ASN A 64 -12.09 -4.91 12.72
CA ASN A 64 -12.34 -5.41 14.08
C ASN A 64 -12.21 -6.95 14.25
N GLU A 65 -11.74 -7.69 13.24
CA GLU A 65 -11.46 -9.12 13.35
C GLU A 65 -9.96 -9.36 13.52
N ILE A 66 -9.57 -10.23 14.45
CA ILE A 66 -8.15 -10.59 14.65
C ILE A 66 -7.66 -11.35 13.42
N VAL A 67 -6.63 -10.81 12.77
CA VAL A 67 -5.96 -11.43 11.60
C VAL A 67 -4.57 -11.94 11.92
N SER A 68 -3.95 -11.45 12.99
CA SER A 68 -2.66 -11.95 13.48
C SER A 68 -2.56 -11.81 14.99
N SER A 69 -2.04 -12.83 15.63
CA SER A 69 -1.61 -12.86 17.03
C SER A 69 -0.46 -13.87 17.19
N ASN A 70 0.02 -14.05 18.42
CA ASN A 70 1.03 -15.09 18.71
C ASN A 70 0.54 -16.53 18.41
N THR A 71 -0.78 -16.77 18.41
CA THR A 71 -1.39 -18.10 18.20
C THR A 71 -2.19 -18.23 16.92
N PHE A 72 -2.49 -17.12 16.24
CA PHE A 72 -3.33 -17.10 15.04
C PHE A 72 -2.72 -16.25 13.93
N HIS A 73 -2.78 -16.74 12.69
CA HIS A 73 -2.29 -16.02 11.52
C HIS A 73 -3.18 -16.30 10.31
N LEU A 74 -3.96 -15.30 9.92
CA LEU A 74 -4.74 -15.35 8.68
C LEU A 74 -3.81 -15.16 7.48
N LYS A 75 -3.90 -16.03 6.48
CA LYS A 75 -3.10 -15.95 5.26
C LYS A 75 -3.37 -14.67 4.49
N THR A 76 -2.34 -14.14 3.81
CA THR A 76 -2.36 -12.86 3.05
C THR A 76 -3.51 -12.79 2.05
N GLU A 77 -3.74 -13.85 1.28
CA GLU A 77 -4.79 -13.90 0.25
C GLU A 77 -6.22 -13.77 0.79
N LYS A 78 -6.41 -13.94 2.10
CA LYS A 78 -7.70 -13.78 2.78
C LYS A 78 -7.91 -12.40 3.40
N ARG A 79 -6.90 -11.52 3.38
CA ARG A 79 -6.94 -10.22 4.08
C ARG A 79 -7.53 -9.09 3.25
N LYS A 80 -7.79 -9.29 1.96
CA LYS A 80 -8.28 -8.26 1.02
C LYS A 80 -7.48 -6.96 1.05
N ILE A 81 -6.17 -7.07 1.09
CA ILE A 81 -5.21 -5.97 1.15
C ILE A 81 -4.58 -5.76 -0.22
N GLY A 82 -4.49 -4.50 -0.66
CA GLY A 82 -3.57 -4.07 -1.71
C GLY A 82 -2.24 -3.68 -1.10
N PHE A 83 -1.13 -4.02 -1.73
CA PHE A 83 0.21 -3.69 -1.25
C PHE A 83 1.07 -3.13 -2.40
N LEU A 84 1.61 -1.93 -2.20
CA LEU A 84 2.66 -1.38 -3.03
C LEU A 84 4.01 -1.63 -2.34
N PHE A 85 4.82 -2.50 -2.92
CA PHE A 85 6.18 -2.78 -2.46
C PHE A 85 7.17 -1.73 -2.93
N GLN A 86 8.25 -1.54 -2.19
CA GLN A 86 9.32 -0.60 -2.55
C GLN A 86 10.03 -0.99 -3.86
N ASP A 87 10.12 -2.27 -4.18
CA ASP A 87 10.66 -2.83 -5.45
C ASP A 87 9.61 -2.95 -6.56
N TYR A 88 8.42 -2.35 -6.34
CA TYR A 88 7.25 -2.35 -7.23
C TYR A 88 6.64 -3.73 -7.51
N ALA A 89 7.37 -4.81 -7.38
CA ALA A 89 6.95 -6.21 -7.62
C ALA A 89 6.13 -6.36 -8.92
N LEU A 90 6.55 -5.72 -10.01
CA LEU A 90 5.92 -5.86 -11.32
C LEU A 90 6.27 -7.22 -11.94
N PHE A 91 5.33 -7.79 -12.69
CA PHE A 91 5.57 -9.00 -13.46
C PHE A 91 6.41 -8.64 -14.71
N PRO A 92 7.70 -9.03 -14.78
CA PRO A 92 8.61 -8.55 -15.82
C PRO A 92 8.28 -9.09 -17.22
N HIS A 93 7.56 -10.20 -17.30
CA HIS A 93 7.13 -10.87 -18.53
C HIS A 93 5.77 -10.40 -19.05
N LEU A 94 5.10 -9.50 -18.33
CA LEU A 94 3.80 -8.92 -18.69
C LEU A 94 3.98 -7.45 -19.05
N THR A 95 3.24 -6.99 -20.06
CA THR A 95 3.11 -5.56 -20.37
C THR A 95 2.43 -4.78 -19.25
N VAL A 96 2.48 -3.44 -19.28
CA VAL A 96 1.72 -2.59 -18.35
C VAL A 96 0.26 -2.97 -18.32
N ARG A 97 -0.38 -3.09 -19.48
CA ARG A 97 -1.81 -3.49 -19.59
C ARG A 97 -2.08 -4.83 -18.91
N GLU A 98 -1.22 -5.82 -19.13
CA GLU A 98 -1.37 -7.15 -18.55
C GLU A 98 -1.13 -7.15 -17.03
N ASN A 99 -0.14 -6.38 -16.54
CA ASN A 99 0.08 -6.16 -15.12
C ASN A 99 -1.16 -5.58 -14.43
N LEU A 100 -1.82 -4.58 -15.04
CA LEU A 100 -3.04 -3.98 -14.53
C LEU A 100 -4.24 -4.95 -14.60
N ASN A 101 -4.38 -5.68 -15.72
CA ASN A 101 -5.46 -6.66 -15.88
C ASN A 101 -5.33 -7.83 -14.91
N PHE A 102 -4.11 -8.20 -14.50
CA PHE A 102 -3.90 -9.26 -13.52
C PHE A 102 -4.64 -8.98 -12.20
N ALA A 103 -4.70 -7.72 -11.77
CA ALA A 103 -5.41 -7.30 -10.57
C ALA A 103 -6.95 -7.45 -10.69
N THR A 104 -7.49 -7.52 -11.91
CA THR A 104 -8.94 -7.59 -12.16
C THR A 104 -9.49 -9.01 -12.32
N ASN A 105 -8.62 -10.00 -12.47
CA ASN A 105 -9.03 -11.38 -12.75
C ASN A 105 -9.89 -12.01 -11.63
N SER A 106 -9.85 -11.43 -10.43
CA SER A 106 -10.64 -11.88 -9.29
C SER A 106 -12.07 -11.32 -9.26
N ASN A 107 -12.40 -10.27 -10.04
CA ASN A 107 -13.69 -9.59 -9.89
C ASN A 107 -14.16 -8.87 -11.18
N LYS A 108 -15.13 -9.46 -11.90
CA LYS A 108 -15.66 -8.95 -13.18
C LYS A 108 -16.30 -7.55 -13.10
N LYS A 109 -16.65 -7.05 -11.90
CA LYS A 109 -17.25 -5.73 -11.69
C LYS A 109 -16.27 -4.56 -11.78
N ILE A 110 -14.94 -4.85 -11.74
CA ILE A 110 -13.88 -3.84 -11.63
C ILE A 110 -13.53 -3.17 -12.97
N LYS A 111 -14.00 -3.69 -14.11
CA LYS A 111 -13.58 -3.20 -15.45
C LYS A 111 -13.86 -1.71 -15.74
N HIS A 112 -14.79 -1.07 -15.06
CA HIS A 112 -15.16 0.32 -15.34
C HIS A 112 -14.13 1.35 -14.86
N ASN A 113 -13.33 1.06 -13.81
CA ASN A 113 -12.40 2.03 -13.24
C ASN A 113 -10.97 1.96 -13.78
N ILE A 114 -10.60 0.94 -14.57
CA ILE A 114 -9.22 0.77 -15.06
C ILE A 114 -8.77 1.95 -15.91
N ASN A 115 -9.60 2.40 -16.85
CA ASN A 115 -9.25 3.50 -17.75
C ASN A 115 -9.10 4.83 -17.01
N GLU A 116 -9.87 5.06 -15.96
CA GLU A 116 -9.78 6.22 -15.09
C GLU A 116 -8.46 6.20 -14.30
N VAL A 117 -8.14 5.09 -13.65
CA VAL A 117 -6.87 4.91 -12.94
C VAL A 117 -5.68 5.09 -13.88
N ILE A 118 -5.72 4.49 -15.09
CA ILE A 118 -4.67 4.64 -16.11
C ILE A 118 -4.44 6.11 -16.48
N LYS A 119 -5.51 6.89 -16.62
CA LYS A 119 -5.41 8.33 -16.93
C LYS A 119 -4.78 9.10 -15.78
N ILE A 120 -5.27 8.89 -14.55
CA ILE A 120 -4.80 9.55 -13.34
C ILE A 120 -3.29 9.33 -13.14
N VAL A 121 -2.83 8.08 -13.24
CA VAL A 121 -1.41 7.77 -13.10
C VAL A 121 -0.58 8.01 -14.38
N LYS A 122 -1.18 8.62 -15.42
CA LYS A 122 -0.51 9.01 -16.70
C LYS A 122 0.21 7.86 -17.41
N LEU A 123 -0.43 6.71 -17.50
CA LEU A 123 0.12 5.51 -18.14
C LEU A 123 -0.44 5.25 -19.54
N SER A 124 -1.28 6.13 -20.09
CA SER A 124 -2.00 5.88 -21.35
C SER A 124 -1.09 5.56 -22.54
N SER A 125 0.10 6.19 -22.62
CA SER A 125 1.09 5.97 -23.68
C SER A 125 1.98 4.74 -23.47
N SER A 126 2.03 4.19 -22.26
CA SER A 126 2.97 3.13 -21.88
C SER A 126 2.32 1.74 -21.77
N LEU A 127 1.04 1.60 -22.12
CA LEU A 127 0.25 0.38 -21.86
C LEU A 127 0.80 -0.89 -22.51
N ASN A 128 1.47 -0.78 -23.66
CA ASN A 128 2.02 -1.92 -24.41
C ASN A 128 3.51 -2.16 -24.11
N ARG A 129 4.13 -1.36 -23.23
CA ARG A 129 5.53 -1.53 -22.82
C ARG A 129 5.65 -2.56 -21.70
N TYR A 130 6.83 -3.19 -21.63
CA TYR A 130 7.22 -4.06 -20.54
C TYR A 130 7.87 -3.25 -19.40
N PRO A 131 7.91 -3.77 -18.14
CA PRO A 131 8.52 -3.06 -17.03
C PRO A 131 9.95 -2.57 -17.26
N HIS A 132 10.79 -3.35 -17.95
CA HIS A 132 12.18 -2.99 -18.25
C HIS A 132 12.31 -1.84 -19.27
N GLU A 133 11.24 -1.47 -19.98
CA GLU A 133 11.20 -0.35 -20.92
C GLU A 133 10.68 0.95 -20.28
N LEU A 134 10.37 0.90 -18.98
CA LEU A 134 9.82 2.01 -18.22
C LEU A 134 10.88 2.66 -17.34
N SER A 135 10.78 3.98 -17.14
CA SER A 135 11.50 4.66 -16.06
C SER A 135 11.07 4.16 -14.68
N GLY A 136 11.89 4.35 -13.64
CA GLY A 136 11.53 3.97 -12.28
C GLY A 136 10.22 4.60 -11.81
N GLY A 137 9.98 5.88 -12.15
CA GLY A 137 8.71 6.56 -11.85
C GLY A 137 7.52 5.97 -12.60
N GLU A 138 7.66 5.54 -13.87
CA GLU A 138 6.60 4.84 -14.59
C GLU A 138 6.31 3.48 -13.96
N GLN A 139 7.34 2.71 -13.58
CA GLN A 139 7.16 1.43 -12.87
C GLN A 139 6.41 1.61 -11.56
N GLN A 140 6.75 2.64 -10.78
CA GLN A 140 6.06 2.97 -9.54
C GLN A 140 4.58 3.28 -9.77
N ARG A 141 4.26 4.08 -10.79
CA ARG A 141 2.87 4.40 -11.16
C ARG A 141 2.09 3.15 -11.59
N VAL A 142 2.72 2.22 -12.34
CA VAL A 142 2.08 0.94 -12.69
C VAL A 142 1.76 0.12 -11.44
N ALA A 143 2.70 0.02 -10.50
CA ALA A 143 2.50 -0.73 -9.27
C ALA A 143 1.40 -0.11 -8.38
N LEU A 144 1.38 1.23 -8.27
CA LEU A 144 0.33 1.97 -7.58
C LEU A 144 -1.04 1.73 -8.22
N ALA A 145 -1.15 1.90 -9.55
CA ALA A 145 -2.39 1.64 -10.29
C ALA A 145 -2.90 0.21 -10.08
N ARG A 146 -2.00 -0.79 -10.15
CA ARG A 146 -2.33 -2.20 -9.93
C ARG A 146 -2.92 -2.44 -8.54
N SER A 147 -2.35 -1.81 -7.51
CA SER A 147 -2.82 -1.96 -6.13
C SER A 147 -4.21 -1.33 -5.90
N ILE A 148 -4.51 -0.21 -6.57
CA ILE A 148 -5.80 0.49 -6.48
C ILE A 148 -6.88 -0.25 -7.29
N ILE A 149 -6.55 -0.73 -8.49
CA ILE A 149 -7.48 -1.44 -9.39
C ILE A 149 -8.03 -2.71 -8.72
N ALA A 150 -7.28 -3.35 -7.85
CA ALA A 150 -7.75 -4.52 -7.10
C ALA A 150 -8.92 -4.21 -6.15
N GLN A 151 -9.23 -2.94 -5.88
CA GLN A 151 -10.27 -2.47 -4.94
C GLN A 151 -10.19 -3.17 -3.57
N PRO A 152 -9.06 -3.07 -2.88
CA PRO A 152 -8.89 -3.67 -1.57
C PRO A 152 -9.71 -2.91 -0.50
N ASP A 153 -10.00 -3.58 0.63
CA ASP A 153 -10.56 -2.91 1.81
C ASP A 153 -9.52 -2.02 2.51
N LEU A 154 -8.25 -2.39 2.41
CA LEU A 154 -7.08 -1.68 2.95
C LEU A 154 -5.97 -1.63 1.91
N LEU A 155 -5.40 -0.45 1.68
CA LEU A 155 -4.25 -0.24 0.83
C LEU A 155 -3.02 0.12 1.68
N LEU A 156 -1.95 -0.64 1.52
CA LEU A 156 -0.67 -0.41 2.17
C LEU A 156 0.33 0.11 1.14
N LEU A 157 0.88 1.30 1.37
CA LEU A 157 1.80 1.95 0.44
C LEU A 157 3.16 2.18 1.11
N ASP A 158 4.20 1.55 0.57
CA ASP A 158 5.57 1.67 1.05
C ASP A 158 6.34 2.67 0.18
N GLU A 159 6.51 3.91 0.67
CA GLU A 159 7.15 5.05 0.01
C GLU A 159 6.64 5.29 -1.43
N PRO A 160 5.32 5.52 -1.63
CA PRO A 160 4.68 5.46 -2.95
C PRO A 160 5.08 6.56 -3.93
N PHE A 161 5.82 7.60 -3.50
CA PHE A 161 6.21 8.73 -4.34
C PHE A 161 7.72 9.01 -4.30
N SER A 162 8.52 8.12 -3.70
CA SER A 162 9.96 8.35 -3.46
C SER A 162 10.80 8.43 -4.72
N SER A 163 10.42 7.72 -5.79
CA SER A 163 11.19 7.62 -7.05
C SER A 163 10.69 8.56 -8.15
N LEU A 164 9.82 9.52 -7.81
CA LEU A 164 9.29 10.48 -8.77
C LEU A 164 10.10 11.78 -8.75
N ASP A 165 10.27 12.39 -9.93
CA ASP A 165 10.79 13.76 -10.04
C ASP A 165 9.86 14.75 -9.34
N LEU A 166 10.39 15.83 -8.76
CA LEU A 166 9.63 16.77 -7.94
C LEU A 166 8.36 17.29 -8.60
N SER A 167 8.42 17.69 -9.88
CA SER A 167 7.27 18.22 -10.62
C SER A 167 6.19 17.17 -10.86
N LEU A 168 6.60 15.92 -11.14
CA LEU A 168 5.70 14.80 -11.38
C LEU A 168 5.16 14.24 -10.06
N LYS A 169 5.95 14.31 -8.99
CA LYS A 169 5.58 13.85 -7.65
C LYS A 169 4.32 14.55 -7.14
N GLU A 170 4.29 15.88 -7.20
CA GLU A 170 3.15 16.67 -6.74
C GLU A 170 1.88 16.31 -7.51
N GLU A 171 1.95 16.30 -8.84
CA GLU A 171 0.80 16.02 -9.69
C GLU A 171 0.26 14.58 -9.48
N VAL A 172 1.13 13.56 -9.52
CA VAL A 172 0.71 12.16 -9.32
C VAL A 172 0.19 11.92 -7.90
N ARG A 173 0.78 12.59 -6.90
CA ARG A 173 0.31 12.55 -5.52
C ARG A 173 -1.11 13.10 -5.42
N ASP A 174 -1.34 14.31 -5.92
CA ASP A 174 -2.64 15.00 -5.81
C ASP A 174 -3.75 14.24 -6.54
N ASP A 175 -3.47 13.77 -7.76
CA ASP A 175 -4.39 12.94 -8.54
C ASP A 175 -4.69 11.61 -7.84
N THR A 176 -3.66 10.97 -7.24
CA THR A 176 -3.83 9.73 -6.46
C THR A 176 -4.68 9.96 -5.22
N LEU A 177 -4.44 11.06 -4.50
CA LEU A 177 -5.23 11.41 -3.32
C LEU A 177 -6.69 11.65 -3.67
N HIS A 178 -6.95 12.40 -4.74
CA HIS A 178 -8.31 12.64 -5.22
C HIS A 178 -9.02 11.31 -5.51
N LEU A 179 -8.34 10.36 -6.17
CA LEU A 179 -8.90 9.03 -6.44
C LEU A 179 -9.17 8.25 -5.14
N LEU A 180 -8.24 8.26 -4.19
CA LEU A 180 -8.36 7.53 -2.93
C LEU A 180 -9.47 8.11 -2.03
N GLN A 181 -9.62 9.43 -1.98
CA GLN A 181 -10.67 10.10 -1.19
C GLN A 181 -12.09 9.80 -1.70
N HIS A 182 -12.24 9.51 -3.00
CA HIS A 182 -13.52 9.14 -3.61
C HIS A 182 -13.73 7.61 -3.67
N SER A 183 -12.74 6.83 -3.24
CA SER A 183 -12.84 5.39 -3.06
C SER A 183 -13.10 5.07 -1.59
N ASN A 184 -13.94 4.08 -1.30
CA ASN A 184 -14.13 3.60 0.07
C ASN A 184 -12.97 2.69 0.51
N ILE A 185 -11.72 3.11 0.26
CA ILE A 185 -10.51 2.36 0.58
C ILE A 185 -9.81 3.05 1.76
N SER A 186 -9.54 2.30 2.82
CA SER A 186 -8.68 2.77 3.91
C SER A 186 -7.22 2.66 3.48
N VAL A 187 -6.39 3.66 3.80
CA VAL A 187 -5.01 3.70 3.31
C VAL A 187 -4.03 3.91 4.46
N LEU A 188 -3.00 3.10 4.50
CA LEU A 188 -1.86 3.28 5.39
C LEU A 188 -0.60 3.48 4.55
N ILE A 189 -0.01 4.66 4.65
CA ILE A 189 1.17 5.08 3.91
C ILE A 189 2.36 5.11 4.87
N VAL A 190 3.51 4.64 4.43
CA VAL A 190 4.77 4.91 5.12
C VAL A 190 5.65 5.81 4.25
N THR A 191 6.25 6.81 4.87
CA THR A 191 7.17 7.73 4.21
C THR A 191 8.22 8.24 5.20
N HIS A 192 9.30 8.79 4.67
CA HIS A 192 10.28 9.54 5.44
C HIS A 192 10.18 11.07 5.21
N ASP A 193 9.25 11.51 4.35
CA ASP A 193 9.02 12.92 3.99
C ASP A 193 7.89 13.52 4.85
N PRO A 194 8.22 14.46 5.79
CA PRO A 194 7.21 15.09 6.64
C PRO A 194 6.17 15.90 5.87
N PHE A 195 6.57 16.56 4.77
CA PHE A 195 5.63 17.35 3.95
C PHE A 195 4.61 16.44 3.28
N GLU A 196 5.06 15.31 2.77
CA GLU A 196 4.19 14.29 2.21
C GLU A 196 3.18 13.77 3.25
N ALA A 197 3.66 13.40 4.44
CA ALA A 197 2.82 12.92 5.53
C ALA A 197 1.74 13.94 5.93
N MET A 198 2.12 15.22 6.08
CA MET A 198 1.21 16.31 6.46
C MET A 198 0.16 16.60 5.38
N PHE A 199 0.53 16.48 4.11
CA PHE A 199 -0.36 16.79 2.99
C PHE A 199 -1.40 15.69 2.74
N ILE A 200 -0.99 14.42 2.92
CA ILE A 200 -1.77 13.26 2.49
C ILE A 200 -2.72 12.75 3.56
N SER A 201 -2.34 12.82 4.84
CA SER A 201 -2.97 11.99 5.85
C SER A 201 -3.93 12.74 6.78
N ASN A 202 -4.94 12.01 7.25
CA ASN A 202 -5.84 12.46 8.31
C ASN A 202 -5.19 12.30 9.70
N LYS A 203 -4.22 11.37 9.84
CA LYS A 203 -3.50 11.07 11.08
C LYS A 203 -2.07 10.65 10.78
N ILE A 204 -1.11 11.13 11.58
CA ILE A 204 0.32 10.79 11.49
C ILE A 204 0.73 10.07 12.78
N TYR A 205 1.51 9.01 12.61
CA TYR A 205 2.12 8.23 13.69
C TYR A 205 3.63 8.37 13.67
#